data_14f5f66b3a54d35b66570bfd543daa2e
#
_entry.id   14f5f66b3a54d35b66570bfd543daa2e
#
_cell.length_a   1.000
_cell.length_b   1.000
_cell.length_c   1.000
_cell.angle_alpha   90.00
_cell.angle_beta   90.00
_cell.angle_gamma   90.00
#
_symmetry.space_group_name_H-M   'P 1'
#
loop_
_entity.id
_entity.type
_entity.pdbx_description
1 polymer ?
#
loop_
_entity_poly.entity_id
_entity_poly.type
_entity_poly.pdbx_seq_one_letter_code
_entity_poly.pdbx_strand_id
1 'polypeptide(L)'
;RGLGDVYKRQVNLQDGKYKILDVVNCAVGTDDDMTIGTEVFSRKATDRYRVITIDAQVYGKDEEGNQIPLAQEITNADGSKSYKLYVYNEEDEEDANTLYTLLNLEVNPDVIEDYALLPVKLNPELGETGGYNTKVFEDILSEWNEKFAALDPNNETTYTYAEYYRSMVTALGAKGNTWQSMVDNQQKLTESVEDKRQQVMGVSSEEEMVDLLKYQHAYNAASRYISVIDAMLEHLIERLG
;
A
#
# COMPACT_ATOMS: atom_id res chain seq x y z
N ARG A 1 21.56 -1.66 -4.58
CA ARG A 1 21.88 -2.74 -5.55
C ARG A 1 21.23 -3.99 -4.99
N GLY A 2 20.10 -4.42 -5.59
CA GLY A 2 19.36 -5.58 -5.09
C GLY A 2 20.14 -6.88 -5.33
N LEU A 3 19.94 -7.87 -4.47
CA LEU A 3 20.49 -9.24 -4.56
C LEU A 3 20.35 -9.87 -5.97
N GLY A 4 19.46 -9.37 -6.80
CA GLY A 4 19.26 -9.81 -8.18
C GLY A 4 20.34 -9.40 -9.20
N ASP A 5 21.20 -8.45 -8.88
CA ASP A 5 22.21 -7.97 -9.84
C ASP A 5 23.52 -8.74 -9.80
N VAL A 6 23.79 -9.48 -8.74
CA VAL A 6 25.03 -10.23 -8.53
C VAL A 6 25.21 -11.37 -9.55
N TYR A 7 24.09 -11.94 -10.03
CA TYR A 7 24.12 -13.08 -10.94
C TYR A 7 23.70 -12.76 -12.37
N LYS A 8 23.70 -11.48 -12.76
CA LYS A 8 23.39 -11.05 -14.13
C LYS A 8 24.68 -10.78 -14.90
N ARG A 9 24.82 -11.41 -16.04
CA ARG A 9 25.90 -11.13 -16.99
C ARG A 9 25.35 -10.49 -18.24
N GLN A 10 26.04 -9.52 -18.79
CA GLN A 10 25.69 -8.93 -20.06
C GLN A 10 26.40 -9.68 -21.19
N VAL A 11 25.63 -10.16 -22.17
CA VAL A 11 26.12 -10.92 -23.32
C VAL A 11 25.65 -10.27 -24.59
N ASN A 12 26.54 -10.21 -25.59
CA ASN A 12 26.20 -9.82 -26.94
C ASN A 12 25.85 -11.08 -27.73
N LEU A 13 24.59 -11.26 -28.06
CA LEU A 13 24.14 -12.25 -29.05
C LEU A 13 24.01 -11.58 -30.41
N GLN A 14 23.81 -12.35 -31.49
CA GLN A 14 23.77 -11.84 -32.88
C GLN A 14 22.69 -10.75 -33.08
N ASP A 15 21.65 -10.74 -32.29
CA ASP A 15 20.50 -9.86 -32.36
C ASP A 15 20.44 -8.75 -31.29
N GLY A 16 21.46 -8.68 -30.41
CA GLY A 16 21.49 -7.60 -29.41
C GLY A 16 22.30 -7.89 -28.14
N LYS A 17 22.17 -6.98 -27.18
CA LYS A 17 22.74 -7.11 -25.84
C LYS A 17 21.66 -7.63 -24.89
N TYR A 18 21.96 -8.71 -24.22
CA TYR A 18 21.05 -9.32 -23.26
C TYR A 18 21.72 -9.42 -21.90
N LYS A 19 20.91 -9.26 -20.86
CA LYS A 19 21.28 -9.63 -19.49
C LYS A 19 20.84 -11.07 -19.27
N ILE A 20 21.75 -11.92 -18.92
CA ILE A 20 21.49 -13.34 -18.69
C ILE A 20 21.83 -13.72 -17.25
N LEU A 21 21.22 -14.80 -16.77
CA LEU A 21 21.60 -15.41 -15.49
C LEU A 21 23.00 -16.02 -15.63
N ASP A 22 23.83 -15.80 -14.62
CA ASP A 22 25.09 -16.50 -14.47
C ASP A 22 24.82 -17.91 -13.91
N VAL A 23 24.65 -18.86 -14.79
CA VAL A 23 24.27 -20.24 -14.44
C VAL A 23 25.31 -20.97 -13.61
N VAL A 24 26.57 -20.52 -13.66
CA VAL A 24 27.67 -21.14 -12.89
C VAL A 24 27.68 -20.63 -11.45
N ASN A 25 27.51 -19.31 -11.27
CA ASN A 25 27.62 -18.68 -9.96
C ASN A 25 26.29 -18.48 -9.23
N CYS A 26 25.15 -18.75 -9.88
CA CYS A 26 23.85 -18.58 -9.23
C CYS A 26 23.62 -19.66 -8.17
N ALA A 27 22.84 -19.30 -7.15
CA ALA A 27 22.32 -20.27 -6.19
C ALA A 27 21.27 -21.17 -6.87
N VAL A 28 21.18 -22.38 -6.42
CA VAL A 28 20.25 -23.41 -6.93
C VAL A 28 19.28 -23.85 -5.86
N GLY A 29 18.18 -24.46 -6.26
CA GLY A 29 17.24 -25.12 -5.37
C GLY A 29 17.86 -26.34 -4.67
N THR A 30 17.14 -26.87 -3.69
CA THR A 30 17.47 -28.11 -2.99
C THR A 30 16.75 -29.31 -3.57
N ASP A 31 15.95 -29.09 -4.62
CA ASP A 31 15.27 -30.11 -5.40
C ASP A 31 16.25 -31.02 -6.11
N ASP A 32 15.78 -32.21 -6.57
CA ASP A 32 16.62 -33.20 -7.22
C ASP A 32 17.25 -32.69 -8.53
N ASP A 33 16.58 -31.80 -9.23
CA ASP A 33 17.04 -31.19 -10.48
C ASP A 33 17.94 -29.97 -10.25
N MET A 34 18.14 -29.55 -9.01
CA MET A 34 18.91 -28.35 -8.64
C MET A 34 18.49 -27.15 -9.48
N THR A 35 17.21 -26.84 -9.47
CA THR A 35 16.60 -25.81 -10.31
C THR A 35 17.27 -24.47 -10.10
N ILE A 36 17.64 -23.81 -11.22
CA ILE A 36 18.30 -22.50 -11.24
C ILE A 36 17.34 -21.40 -11.66
N GLY A 37 17.64 -20.16 -11.25
CA GLY A 37 16.92 -18.98 -11.71
C GLY A 37 15.56 -18.77 -11.05
N THR A 38 15.19 -19.57 -10.04
CA THR A 38 13.96 -19.38 -9.28
C THR A 38 14.03 -18.09 -8.49
N GLU A 39 13.01 -17.25 -8.62
CA GLU A 39 12.84 -16.05 -7.82
C GLU A 39 11.90 -16.30 -6.65
N VAL A 40 12.17 -15.64 -5.51
CA VAL A 40 11.30 -15.72 -4.32
C VAL A 40 10.07 -14.85 -4.48
N PHE A 41 10.26 -13.66 -5.07
CA PHE A 41 9.21 -12.71 -5.40
C PHE A 41 9.13 -12.57 -6.91
N SER A 42 7.97 -12.88 -7.47
CA SER A 42 7.70 -12.81 -8.90
C SER A 42 6.79 -11.65 -9.26
N ARG A 43 6.82 -11.29 -10.53
CA ARG A 43 5.79 -10.44 -11.15
C ARG A 43 4.66 -11.33 -11.63
N LYS A 44 3.42 -10.92 -11.40
CA LYS A 44 2.22 -11.71 -11.75
C LYS A 44 2.09 -12.03 -13.24
N ALA A 45 2.54 -11.13 -14.08
CA ALA A 45 2.31 -11.19 -15.53
C ALA A 45 3.57 -11.43 -16.36
N THR A 46 4.75 -11.39 -15.76
CA THR A 46 6.02 -11.47 -16.49
C THR A 46 7.06 -12.26 -15.70
N ASP A 47 7.49 -13.38 -16.25
CA ASP A 47 8.59 -14.14 -15.65
C ASP A 47 9.88 -13.33 -15.62
N ARG A 48 10.70 -13.56 -14.62
CA ARG A 48 12.01 -12.89 -14.49
C ARG A 48 12.95 -13.21 -15.65
N TYR A 49 12.95 -14.48 -16.04
CA TYR A 49 13.77 -14.97 -17.14
C TYR A 49 12.90 -15.63 -18.20
N ARG A 50 13.17 -15.34 -19.46
CA ARG A 50 12.72 -16.18 -20.56
C ARG A 50 13.80 -17.20 -20.87
N VAL A 51 13.41 -18.44 -21.04
CA VAL A 51 14.33 -19.55 -21.35
C VAL A 51 14.40 -19.72 -22.86
N ILE A 52 15.61 -19.64 -23.42
CA ILE A 52 15.88 -19.92 -24.83
C ILE A 52 16.71 -21.21 -24.89
N THR A 53 16.21 -22.18 -25.65
CA THR A 53 16.95 -23.42 -25.90
C THR A 53 17.78 -23.26 -27.17
N ILE A 54 19.06 -23.60 -27.06
CA ILE A 54 20.06 -23.50 -28.15
C ILE A 54 20.78 -24.84 -28.32
N ASP A 55 21.27 -25.11 -29.51
CA ASP A 55 21.92 -26.38 -29.84
C ASP A 55 23.43 -26.42 -29.53
N ALA A 56 24.00 -25.26 -29.21
CA ALA A 56 25.42 -25.13 -28.91
C ALA A 56 25.67 -24.28 -27.67
N GLN A 57 26.68 -24.65 -26.86
CA GLN A 57 27.09 -23.88 -25.69
C GLN A 57 27.61 -22.49 -26.09
N VAL A 58 27.14 -21.48 -25.35
CA VAL A 58 27.66 -20.11 -25.43
C VAL A 58 28.63 -19.89 -24.27
N TYR A 59 29.78 -19.32 -24.57
CA TYR A 59 30.80 -19.03 -23.57
C TYR A 59 30.98 -17.54 -23.38
N GLY A 60 31.13 -17.14 -22.12
CA GLY A 60 31.58 -15.81 -21.71
C GLY A 60 32.98 -15.85 -21.16
N LYS A 61 33.41 -14.72 -20.58
CA LYS A 61 34.65 -14.63 -19.83
C LYS A 61 34.37 -14.18 -18.42
N ASP A 62 35.04 -14.78 -17.44
CA ASP A 62 35.06 -14.29 -16.07
C ASP A 62 35.92 -13.03 -15.92
N GLU A 63 36.05 -12.51 -14.72
CA GLU A 63 36.87 -11.33 -14.39
C GLU A 63 38.37 -11.62 -14.60
N GLU A 64 38.75 -12.89 -14.54
CA GLU A 64 40.14 -13.36 -14.75
C GLU A 64 40.44 -13.68 -16.21
N GLY A 65 39.44 -13.65 -17.09
CA GLY A 65 39.54 -13.89 -18.52
C GLY A 65 39.38 -15.35 -18.95
N ASN A 66 39.01 -16.26 -18.01
CA ASN A 66 38.75 -17.66 -18.32
C ASN A 66 37.41 -17.81 -19.04
N GLN A 67 37.28 -18.83 -19.88
CA GLN A 67 36.02 -19.15 -20.53
C GLN A 67 35.08 -19.86 -19.52
N ILE A 68 33.88 -19.35 -19.37
CA ILE A 68 32.82 -19.93 -18.57
C ILE A 68 31.59 -20.21 -19.42
N PRO A 69 30.87 -21.32 -19.19
CA PRO A 69 29.62 -21.59 -19.88
C PRO A 69 28.54 -20.63 -19.41
N LEU A 70 27.72 -20.13 -20.34
CA LEU A 70 26.63 -19.18 -20.06
C LEU A 70 25.26 -19.82 -20.12
N ALA A 71 25.16 -21.04 -20.65
CA ALA A 71 23.93 -21.80 -20.76
C ALA A 71 24.03 -23.11 -19.95
N GLN A 72 22.94 -23.50 -19.32
CA GLN A 72 22.82 -24.75 -18.61
C GLN A 72 22.74 -25.91 -19.61
N GLU A 73 23.62 -26.88 -19.50
CA GLU A 73 23.59 -28.09 -20.31
C GLU A 73 22.48 -29.04 -19.85
N ILE A 74 21.71 -29.55 -20.79
CA ILE A 74 20.66 -30.54 -20.54
C ILE A 74 20.87 -31.73 -21.48
N THR A 75 20.82 -32.92 -20.93
CA THR A 75 20.82 -34.14 -21.71
C THR A 75 19.39 -34.54 -22.01
N ASN A 76 19.00 -34.57 -23.27
CA ASN A 76 17.68 -34.99 -23.72
C ASN A 76 17.51 -36.49 -23.58
N ALA A 77 16.26 -36.95 -23.67
CA ALA A 77 15.92 -38.39 -23.58
C ALA A 77 16.57 -39.27 -24.69
N ASP A 78 16.94 -38.66 -25.81
CA ASP A 78 17.63 -39.30 -26.94
C ASP A 78 19.16 -39.32 -26.80
N GLY A 79 19.70 -38.77 -25.69
CA GLY A 79 21.13 -38.61 -25.45
C GLY A 79 21.80 -37.41 -26.13
N SER A 80 21.05 -36.58 -26.85
CA SER A 80 21.55 -35.33 -27.39
C SER A 80 21.68 -34.29 -26.30
N LYS A 81 22.57 -33.30 -26.51
CA LYS A 81 22.74 -32.18 -25.58
C LYS A 81 22.03 -30.96 -26.16
N SER A 82 21.28 -30.28 -25.30
CA SER A 82 20.76 -28.96 -25.56
C SER A 82 21.15 -28.01 -24.40
N TYR A 83 21.08 -26.71 -24.65
CA TYR A 83 21.54 -25.70 -23.71
C TYR A 83 20.44 -24.69 -23.46
N LYS A 84 20.10 -24.47 -22.20
CA LYS A 84 19.14 -23.44 -21.77
C LYS A 84 19.86 -22.15 -21.42
N LEU A 85 19.50 -21.08 -22.08
CA LEU A 85 19.97 -19.72 -21.79
C LEU A 85 18.83 -18.95 -21.10
N TYR A 86 19.06 -18.44 -19.92
CA TYR A 86 18.09 -17.69 -19.12
C TYR A 86 18.29 -16.21 -19.36
N VAL A 87 17.44 -15.61 -20.20
CA VAL A 87 17.52 -14.21 -20.58
C VAL A 87 16.58 -13.39 -19.69
N TYR A 88 17.14 -12.38 -19.02
CA TYR A 88 16.38 -11.52 -18.13
C TYR A 88 15.35 -10.67 -18.88
N ASN A 89 14.12 -10.69 -18.40
CA ASN A 89 13.05 -9.82 -18.88
C ASN A 89 13.16 -8.48 -18.19
N GLU A 90 13.77 -7.49 -18.90
CA GLU A 90 13.99 -6.16 -18.36
C GLU A 90 12.66 -5.46 -18.04
N GLU A 91 12.75 -4.53 -17.09
CA GLU A 91 11.62 -3.66 -16.76
C GLU A 91 11.47 -2.61 -17.85
N ASP A 92 10.24 -2.38 -18.29
CA ASP A 92 9.86 -1.35 -19.24
C ASP A 92 8.90 -0.38 -18.54
N GLU A 93 9.28 0.89 -18.44
CA GLU A 93 8.46 1.92 -17.79
C GLU A 93 7.12 2.15 -18.50
N GLU A 94 7.02 1.78 -19.78
CA GLU A 94 5.79 1.90 -20.58
C GLU A 94 4.85 0.70 -20.38
N ASP A 95 5.35 -0.44 -19.86
CA ASP A 95 4.55 -1.63 -19.56
C ASP A 95 4.55 -1.96 -18.07
N ALA A 96 3.47 -1.60 -17.39
CA ALA A 96 3.29 -1.82 -15.97
C ALA A 96 3.39 -3.31 -15.55
N ASN A 97 3.17 -4.27 -16.46
CA ASN A 97 3.27 -5.69 -16.18
C ASN A 97 4.72 -6.15 -16.01
N THR A 98 5.68 -5.38 -16.53
CA THR A 98 7.11 -5.68 -16.41
C THR A 98 7.73 -5.11 -15.14
N LEU A 99 7.04 -4.20 -14.44
CA LEU A 99 7.58 -3.47 -13.28
C LEU A 99 7.35 -4.25 -11.97
N TYR A 100 8.32 -4.20 -11.07
CA TYR A 100 8.19 -4.68 -9.68
C TYR A 100 7.44 -3.66 -8.82
N THR A 101 6.13 -3.51 -9.04
CA THR A 101 5.25 -2.67 -8.23
C THR A 101 4.52 -3.50 -7.18
N LEU A 102 4.03 -2.86 -6.10
CA LEU A 102 3.25 -3.53 -5.07
C LEU A 102 1.99 -4.25 -5.61
N LEU A 103 1.43 -3.78 -6.72
CA LEU A 103 0.26 -4.40 -7.35
C LEU A 103 0.63 -5.64 -8.18
N ASN A 104 1.83 -5.64 -8.75
CA ASN A 104 2.33 -6.69 -9.63
C ASN A 104 3.23 -7.70 -8.93
N LEU A 105 3.75 -7.36 -7.73
CA LEU A 105 4.61 -8.24 -6.94
C LEU A 105 3.78 -9.27 -6.17
N GLU A 106 4.21 -10.52 -6.22
CA GLU A 106 3.68 -11.61 -5.40
C GLU A 106 4.81 -12.54 -4.94
N VAL A 107 4.52 -13.35 -3.93
CA VAL A 107 5.42 -14.46 -3.60
C VAL A 107 5.24 -15.51 -4.70
N ASN A 108 6.34 -15.98 -5.26
CA ASN A 108 6.32 -16.93 -6.37
C ASN A 108 5.46 -18.17 -6.02
N PRO A 109 4.39 -18.44 -6.78
CA PRO A 109 3.51 -19.59 -6.53
C PRO A 109 4.24 -20.93 -6.52
N ASP A 110 5.22 -21.12 -7.42
CA ASP A 110 6.00 -22.36 -7.50
C ASP A 110 6.79 -22.61 -6.22
N VAL A 111 7.33 -21.54 -5.62
CA VAL A 111 8.05 -21.63 -4.33
C VAL A 111 7.09 -21.90 -3.16
N ILE A 112 5.83 -21.44 -3.25
CA ILE A 112 4.81 -21.75 -2.24
C ILE A 112 4.40 -23.22 -2.33
N GLU A 113 4.33 -23.76 -3.54
CA GLU A 113 3.99 -25.17 -3.78
C GLU A 113 5.14 -26.10 -3.41
N ASP A 114 6.38 -25.73 -3.77
CA ASP A 114 7.58 -26.50 -3.43
C ASP A 114 8.71 -25.60 -2.91
N TYR A 115 8.93 -25.64 -1.60
CA TYR A 115 10.02 -24.88 -0.96
C TYR A 115 11.42 -25.37 -1.34
N ALA A 116 11.57 -26.57 -1.93
CA ALA A 116 12.84 -27.06 -2.42
C ALA A 116 13.39 -26.23 -3.58
N LEU A 117 12.53 -25.48 -4.28
CA LEU A 117 12.91 -24.58 -5.35
C LEU A 117 13.60 -23.29 -4.85
N LEU A 118 13.61 -23.01 -3.55
CA LEU A 118 14.31 -21.85 -3.00
C LEU A 118 15.81 -21.92 -3.32
N PRO A 119 16.41 -20.84 -3.88
CA PRO A 119 17.80 -20.81 -4.31
C PRO A 119 18.74 -20.60 -3.11
N VAL A 120 18.82 -21.59 -2.24
CA VAL A 120 19.58 -21.54 -0.98
C VAL A 120 20.82 -22.44 -0.96
N LYS A 121 21.05 -23.22 -2.02
CA LYS A 121 22.19 -24.13 -2.13
C LYS A 121 23.26 -23.55 -3.06
N LEU A 122 24.51 -23.76 -2.74
CA LEU A 122 25.63 -23.42 -3.64
C LEU A 122 25.59 -24.34 -4.86
N ASN A 123 25.85 -23.78 -6.04
CA ASN A 123 25.91 -24.56 -7.25
C ASN A 123 27.11 -25.55 -7.20
N PRO A 124 26.89 -26.86 -7.39
CA PRO A 124 27.96 -27.85 -7.35
C PRO A 124 29.04 -27.63 -8.42
N GLU A 125 28.73 -26.95 -9.52
CA GLU A 125 29.71 -26.62 -10.57
C GLU A 125 30.84 -25.72 -10.08
N LEU A 126 30.64 -25.00 -8.95
CA LEU A 126 31.68 -24.22 -8.27
C LEU A 126 32.65 -25.07 -7.43
N GLY A 127 32.50 -26.41 -7.43
CA GLY A 127 33.35 -27.32 -6.67
C GLY A 127 33.07 -27.38 -5.18
N GLU A 128 32.09 -26.66 -4.69
CA GLU A 128 31.64 -26.70 -3.30
C GLU A 128 30.46 -27.66 -3.16
N THR A 129 30.77 -28.91 -2.87
CA THR A 129 29.74 -29.98 -2.70
C THR A 129 28.95 -29.78 -1.42
N GLY A 130 27.66 -29.46 -1.56
CA GLY A 130 26.65 -29.66 -0.53
C GLY A 130 26.47 -28.57 0.53
N GLY A 131 27.03 -27.39 0.34
CA GLY A 131 26.86 -26.25 1.24
C GLY A 131 25.61 -25.41 0.94
N TYR A 132 25.00 -24.83 1.99
CA TYR A 132 24.01 -23.77 1.81
C TYR A 132 24.72 -22.44 1.51
N ASN A 133 24.09 -21.61 0.71
CA ASN A 133 24.58 -20.26 0.42
C ASN A 133 24.30 -19.32 1.59
N THR A 134 25.13 -19.38 2.63
CA THR A 134 24.98 -18.54 3.83
C THR A 134 25.12 -17.06 3.50
N LYS A 135 25.87 -16.73 2.46
CA LYS A 135 26.07 -15.34 2.03
C LYS A 135 24.77 -14.66 1.62
N VAL A 136 23.86 -15.37 0.96
CA VAL A 136 22.52 -14.83 0.60
C VAL A 136 21.75 -14.40 1.85
N PHE A 137 21.80 -15.20 2.92
CA PHE A 137 21.14 -14.86 4.17
C PHE A 137 21.82 -13.71 4.90
N GLU A 138 23.15 -13.64 4.87
CA GLU A 138 23.92 -12.54 5.44
C GLU A 138 23.62 -11.23 4.69
N ASP A 139 23.59 -11.28 3.36
CA ASP A 139 23.27 -10.13 2.51
C ASP A 139 21.82 -9.64 2.78
N ILE A 140 20.84 -10.56 2.87
CA ILE A 140 19.45 -10.20 3.23
C ILE A 140 19.38 -9.55 4.61
N LEU A 141 20.10 -10.08 5.60
CA LEU A 141 20.14 -9.51 6.94
C LEU A 141 20.82 -8.14 6.99
N SER A 142 21.87 -7.94 6.20
CA SER A 142 22.56 -6.64 6.11
C SER A 142 21.65 -5.60 5.48
N GLU A 143 21.04 -5.91 4.32
CA GLU A 143 20.10 -5.03 3.63
C GLU A 143 18.87 -4.70 4.50
N TRP A 144 18.40 -5.64 5.33
CA TRP A 144 17.31 -5.40 6.27
C TRP A 144 17.63 -4.30 7.29
N ASN A 145 18.89 -4.16 7.66
CA ASN A 145 19.37 -3.16 8.61
C ASN A 145 19.92 -1.89 7.94
N GLU A 146 20.02 -1.87 6.61
CA GLU A 146 20.43 -0.69 5.86
C GLU A 146 19.32 0.38 5.85
N LYS A 147 19.76 1.64 5.84
CA LYS A 147 18.86 2.80 5.74
C LYS A 147 18.65 3.12 4.26
N PHE A 148 17.45 2.89 3.75
CA PHE A 148 17.18 2.97 2.30
C PHE A 148 16.07 3.94 1.90
N ALA A 149 15.13 4.26 2.78
CA ALA A 149 13.93 5.01 2.43
C ALA A 149 13.74 6.26 3.28
N ALA A 150 13.28 7.33 2.65
CA ALA A 150 12.77 8.53 3.31
C ALA A 150 11.24 8.57 3.24
N LEU A 151 10.58 9.07 4.29
CA LEU A 151 9.13 9.27 4.33
C LEU A 151 8.66 10.49 3.54
N ASP A 152 9.55 11.45 3.38
CA ASP A 152 9.29 12.72 2.70
C ASP A 152 10.47 12.98 1.76
N PRO A 153 10.21 13.23 0.47
CA PRO A 153 11.28 13.53 -0.51
C PRO A 153 12.07 14.81 -0.18
N ASN A 154 11.53 15.68 0.67
CA ASN A 154 12.23 16.88 1.13
C ASN A 154 13.01 16.67 2.43
N ASN A 155 13.01 15.46 3.00
CA ASN A 155 13.73 15.13 4.21
C ASN A 155 14.86 14.13 3.89
N GLU A 156 16.09 14.50 4.19
CA GLU A 156 17.28 13.66 3.98
C GLU A 156 17.38 12.48 4.96
N THR A 157 16.50 12.42 5.96
CA THR A 157 16.52 11.33 6.94
C THR A 157 16.04 10.03 6.29
N THR A 158 16.94 9.07 6.19
CA THR A 158 16.65 7.72 5.73
C THR A 158 16.43 6.78 6.90
N TYR A 159 15.62 5.76 6.69
CA TYR A 159 15.16 4.81 7.70
C TYR A 159 15.45 3.37 7.26
N THR A 160 15.68 2.49 8.23
CA THR A 160 15.59 1.03 8.02
C THR A 160 14.13 0.62 7.83
N TYR A 161 13.85 -0.60 7.39
CA TYR A 161 12.47 -1.12 7.24
C TYR A 161 11.65 -0.97 8.53
N ALA A 162 12.23 -1.33 9.67
CA ALA A 162 11.54 -1.25 10.96
C ALA A 162 11.30 0.21 11.41
N GLU A 163 12.29 1.08 11.22
CA GLU A 163 12.17 2.52 11.53
C GLU A 163 11.16 3.20 10.60
N TYR A 164 11.18 2.87 9.31
CA TYR A 164 10.23 3.38 8.33
C TYR A 164 8.80 3.04 8.72
N TYR A 165 8.54 1.76 9.03
CA TYR A 165 7.21 1.32 9.46
C TYR A 165 6.76 2.03 10.73
N ARG A 166 7.61 2.11 11.76
CA ARG A 166 7.30 2.84 13.01
C ARG A 166 7.00 4.31 12.77
N SER A 167 7.80 4.96 11.94
CA SER A 167 7.64 6.37 11.59
C SER A 167 6.34 6.60 10.82
N MET A 168 6.00 5.72 9.88
CA MET A 168 4.74 5.75 9.13
C MET A 168 3.53 5.60 10.08
N VAL A 169 3.56 4.62 10.99
CA VAL A 169 2.47 4.41 11.98
C VAL A 169 2.34 5.61 12.91
N THR A 170 3.47 6.18 13.36
CA THR A 170 3.48 7.38 14.21
C THR A 170 2.90 8.59 13.48
N ALA A 171 3.29 8.81 12.23
CA ALA A 171 2.76 9.91 11.41
C ALA A 171 1.26 9.74 11.15
N LEU A 172 0.80 8.52 10.88
CA LEU A 172 -0.62 8.22 10.72
C LEU A 172 -1.40 8.46 12.01
N GLY A 173 -0.87 8.02 13.16
CA GLY A 173 -1.48 8.25 14.47
C GLY A 173 -1.57 9.75 14.82
N ALA A 174 -0.53 10.52 14.54
CA ALA A 174 -0.53 11.97 14.75
C ALA A 174 -1.60 12.67 13.87
N LYS A 175 -1.72 12.28 12.60
CA LYS A 175 -2.78 12.78 11.71
C LYS A 175 -4.17 12.39 12.21
N GLY A 176 -4.35 11.14 12.68
CA GLY A 176 -5.61 10.68 13.26
C GLY A 176 -6.03 11.51 14.48
N ASN A 177 -5.11 11.76 15.40
CA ASN A 177 -5.38 12.61 16.58
C ASN A 177 -5.72 14.06 16.18
N THR A 178 -5.06 14.59 15.16
CA THR A 178 -5.37 15.92 14.64
C THR A 178 -6.79 15.97 14.07
N TRP A 179 -7.18 14.99 13.28
CA TRP A 179 -8.53 14.91 12.72
C TRP A 179 -9.60 14.71 13.80
N GLN A 180 -9.33 13.87 14.79
CA GLN A 180 -10.24 13.71 15.93
C GLN A 180 -10.44 15.04 16.67
N SER A 181 -9.37 15.78 16.95
CA SER A 181 -9.45 17.10 17.57
C SER A 181 -10.23 18.11 16.70
N MET A 182 -10.11 18.04 15.38
CA MET A 182 -10.90 18.87 14.47
C MET A 182 -12.38 18.52 14.54
N VAL A 183 -12.73 17.23 14.56
CA VAL A 183 -14.12 16.78 14.70
C VAL A 183 -14.71 17.26 16.01
N ASP A 184 -14.01 17.08 17.13
CA ASP A 184 -14.47 17.51 18.46
C ASP A 184 -14.66 19.05 18.52
N ASN A 185 -13.76 19.81 17.91
CA ASN A 185 -13.90 21.26 17.83
C ASN A 185 -15.10 21.67 16.95
N GLN A 186 -15.29 20.99 15.82
CA GLN A 186 -16.42 21.28 14.94
C GLN A 186 -17.76 20.95 15.60
N GLN A 187 -17.81 19.86 16.37
CA GLN A 187 -19.02 19.52 17.15
C GLN A 187 -19.33 20.60 18.19
N LYS A 188 -18.36 21.03 18.98
CA LYS A 188 -18.52 22.13 19.95
C LYS A 188 -18.99 23.43 19.29
N LEU A 189 -18.44 23.73 18.12
CA LEU A 189 -18.86 24.92 17.36
C LEU A 189 -20.33 24.78 16.92
N THR A 190 -20.73 23.61 16.45
CA THR A 190 -22.11 23.32 16.04
C THR A 190 -23.06 23.46 17.22
N GLU A 191 -22.72 22.90 18.39
CA GLU A 191 -23.49 23.05 19.64
C GLU A 191 -23.62 24.55 20.03
N SER A 192 -22.51 25.29 19.99
CA SER A 192 -22.53 26.73 20.31
C SER A 192 -23.39 27.55 19.35
N VAL A 193 -23.37 27.21 18.05
CA VAL A 193 -24.23 27.86 17.07
C VAL A 193 -25.71 27.52 17.29
N GLU A 194 -26.01 26.27 17.64
CA GLU A 194 -27.37 25.83 17.94
C GLU A 194 -27.91 26.53 19.21
N ASP A 195 -27.08 26.62 20.28
CA ASP A 195 -27.43 27.38 21.49
C ASP A 195 -27.73 28.83 21.18
N LYS A 196 -26.91 29.49 20.36
CA LYS A 196 -27.16 30.89 19.93
C LYS A 196 -28.42 31.00 19.09
N ARG A 197 -28.65 30.00 18.20
CA ARG A 197 -29.90 29.96 17.42
C ARG A 197 -31.12 29.90 18.34
N GLN A 198 -31.08 29.02 19.38
CA GLN A 198 -32.15 28.89 20.36
C GLN A 198 -32.32 30.16 21.18
N GLN A 199 -31.26 30.86 21.57
CA GLN A 199 -31.35 32.15 22.28
C GLN A 199 -32.03 33.22 21.47
N VAL A 200 -31.81 33.22 20.13
CA VAL A 200 -32.39 34.28 19.25
C VAL A 200 -33.80 33.89 18.77
N MET A 201 -34.02 32.63 18.48
CA MET A 201 -35.27 32.13 17.87
C MET A 201 -36.14 31.33 18.85
N GLY A 202 -35.58 30.95 20.00
CA GLY A 202 -36.30 30.19 21.00
C GLY A 202 -37.40 31.07 21.65
N VAL A 203 -38.59 30.51 21.68
CA VAL A 203 -39.73 31.12 22.38
C VAL A 203 -39.62 30.76 23.84
N SER A 204 -39.47 31.74 24.72
CA SER A 204 -39.50 31.53 26.16
C SER A 204 -40.94 31.19 26.59
N SER A 205 -41.13 29.96 27.05
CA SER A 205 -42.44 29.52 27.56
C SER A 205 -42.96 30.42 28.69
N GLU A 206 -42.05 31.00 29.48
CA GLU A 206 -42.45 31.96 30.54
C GLU A 206 -42.93 33.30 29.98
N GLU A 207 -42.27 33.85 28.96
CA GLU A 207 -42.68 35.06 28.28
C GLU A 207 -44.03 34.85 27.57
N GLU A 208 -44.19 33.76 26.84
CA GLU A 208 -45.47 33.41 26.20
C GLU A 208 -46.59 33.25 27.22
N MET A 209 -46.32 32.65 28.37
CA MET A 209 -47.31 32.48 29.44
C MET A 209 -47.71 33.83 30.05
N VAL A 210 -46.73 34.73 30.25
CA VAL A 210 -46.99 36.12 30.72
C VAL A 210 -47.85 36.88 29.72
N ASP A 211 -47.55 36.78 28.44
CA ASP A 211 -48.30 37.45 27.38
C ASP A 211 -49.71 36.81 27.24
N LEU A 212 -49.85 35.51 27.37
CA LEU A 212 -51.14 34.87 27.39
C LEU A 212 -52.00 35.36 28.58
N LEU A 213 -51.43 35.49 29.77
CA LEU A 213 -52.12 36.08 30.92
C LEU A 213 -52.52 37.57 30.69
N LYS A 214 -51.66 38.38 30.10
CA LYS A 214 -52.00 39.77 29.70
C LYS A 214 -53.19 39.79 28.74
N TYR A 215 -53.16 38.99 27.69
CA TYR A 215 -54.26 38.89 26.73
C TYR A 215 -55.55 38.39 27.39
N GLN A 216 -55.47 37.40 28.29
CA GLN A 216 -56.64 36.93 29.07
C GLN A 216 -57.22 38.05 29.94
N HIS A 217 -56.39 38.83 30.65
CA HIS A 217 -56.84 39.95 31.43
C HIS A 217 -57.46 41.06 30.55
N ALA A 218 -56.86 41.37 29.41
CA ALA A 218 -57.40 42.32 28.46
C ALA A 218 -58.74 41.88 27.89
N TYR A 219 -58.86 40.61 27.52
CA TYR A 219 -60.14 40.00 27.09
C TYR A 219 -61.23 40.11 28.16
N ASN A 220 -60.92 39.75 29.40
CA ASN A 220 -61.86 39.83 30.53
C ASN A 220 -62.28 41.29 30.81
N ALA A 221 -61.35 42.24 30.73
CA ALA A 221 -61.64 43.65 30.88
C ALA A 221 -62.56 44.18 29.75
N ALA A 222 -62.28 43.82 28.50
CA ALA A 222 -63.12 44.18 27.35
C ALA A 222 -64.48 43.55 27.44
N SER A 223 -64.63 42.29 27.89
CA SER A 223 -65.92 41.64 28.09
C SER A 223 -66.75 42.37 29.17
N ARG A 224 -66.13 42.74 30.30
CA ARG A 224 -66.83 43.53 31.35
C ARG A 224 -67.23 44.92 30.82
N TYR A 225 -66.38 45.55 30.03
CA TYR A 225 -66.73 46.85 29.45
C TYR A 225 -67.92 46.74 28.50
N ILE A 226 -68.02 45.75 27.66
CA ILE A 226 -69.15 45.46 26.78
C ILE A 226 -70.38 45.21 27.61
N SER A 227 -70.34 44.40 28.68
CA SER A 227 -71.43 44.12 29.53
C SER A 227 -71.94 45.38 30.24
N VAL A 228 -71.08 46.32 30.64
CA VAL A 228 -71.47 47.60 31.19
C VAL A 228 -72.15 48.48 30.14
N ILE A 229 -71.68 48.52 28.89
CA ILE A 229 -72.35 49.23 27.81
C ILE A 229 -73.70 48.63 27.51
N ASP A 230 -73.82 47.27 27.45
CA ASP A 230 -75.12 46.60 27.26
C ASP A 230 -76.14 46.97 28.37
N ALA A 231 -75.69 46.94 29.63
CA ALA A 231 -76.51 47.36 30.73
C ALA A 231 -76.95 48.84 30.70
N MET A 232 -76.04 49.71 30.24
CA MET A 232 -76.36 51.13 30.02
C MET A 232 -77.35 51.35 28.87
N LEU A 233 -77.19 50.61 27.77
CA LEU A 233 -78.14 50.62 26.64
C LEU A 233 -79.50 50.10 27.03
N GLU A 234 -79.54 48.99 27.74
CA GLU A 234 -80.80 48.41 28.29
C GLU A 234 -81.54 49.43 29.18
N HIS A 235 -80.79 50.06 30.11
CA HIS A 235 -81.38 51.08 31.00
C HIS A 235 -81.84 52.33 30.21
N LEU A 236 -81.17 52.72 29.13
CA LEU A 236 -81.57 53.82 28.27
C LEU A 236 -82.86 53.45 27.50
N ILE A 237 -82.97 52.26 26.97
CA ILE A 237 -84.13 51.73 26.24
C ILE A 237 -85.34 51.68 27.18
N GLU A 238 -85.18 51.15 28.41
CA GLU A 238 -86.21 51.10 29.40
C GLU A 238 -86.74 52.50 29.87
N ARG A 239 -85.89 53.50 29.85
CA ARG A 239 -86.30 54.88 30.24
C ARG A 239 -86.88 55.72 29.11
N LEU A 240 -86.63 55.35 27.86
CA LEU A 240 -87.14 56.06 26.68
C LEU A 240 -88.33 55.40 26.00
N GLY A 241 -88.67 54.23 26.40
CA GLY A 241 -89.85 53.48 25.99
C GLY A 241 -90.92 53.51 27.06
#